data_b31778c93052de5640dd0816cd812e96
#
_entry.id   b31778c93052de5640dd0816cd812e96
#
_cell.length_a   1.000
_cell.length_b   1.000
_cell.length_c   1.000
_cell.angle_alpha   90.00
_cell.angle_beta   90.00
_cell.angle_gamma   90.00
#
_symmetry.space_group_name_H-M   'P 1'
#
loop_
_entity.id
_entity.type
_entity.pdbx_description
1 polymer ?
#
loop_
_entity_poly.entity_id
_entity_poly.type
_entity_poly.pdbx_seq_one_letter_code
_entity_poly.pdbx_strand_id
1 'polypeptide(L)'
;PMEIAFATENIVNTLGEVLAKANLKQLRIAETEKYAHVTYFFNGGHETKSIGEDHVLVPSPAVSSYDQKPEMSAFEVTKKIVDAVSGDKYDFILVNFANPDMVGHTGNFKAIIKAIEAVDSCIDKIVNSVLLRDGLVLITADHGNAEQKYNMQTGQIDKEHTTNPVPFILIGKEYAGRNIGWPTIAGGDLSII
;
A
#
# COMPACT_ATOMS: atom_id res chain seq x y z
N PRO A 1 -8.12 -26.75 28.97
CA PRO A 1 -8.11 -25.39 28.56
C PRO A 1 -6.72 -25.04 28.02
N MET A 2 -6.63 -24.46 26.84
CA MET A 2 -5.37 -23.91 26.33
C MET A 2 -5.19 -22.50 26.91
N GLU A 3 -4.02 -22.22 27.45
CA GLU A 3 -3.66 -20.88 27.86
C GLU A 3 -3.11 -20.11 26.66
N ILE A 4 -3.52 -18.85 26.50
CA ILE A 4 -3.04 -17.97 25.44
C ILE A 4 -1.77 -17.30 25.97
N ALA A 5 -0.62 -17.59 25.35
CA ALA A 5 0.67 -17.03 25.76
C ALA A 5 0.74 -15.51 25.52
N PHE A 6 0.10 -15.02 24.46
CA PHE A 6 0.01 -13.60 24.11
C PHE A 6 -1.45 -13.29 23.80
N ALA A 7 -2.11 -12.50 24.63
CA ALA A 7 -3.46 -12.04 24.39
C ALA A 7 -3.44 -11.02 23.22
N THR A 8 -4.45 -11.10 22.34
CA THR A 8 -4.64 -10.08 21.30
C THR A 8 -4.99 -8.76 21.96
N GLU A 9 -4.18 -7.73 21.71
CA GLU A 9 -4.49 -6.37 22.15
C GLU A 9 -5.59 -5.79 21.27
N ASN A 10 -6.55 -5.11 21.88
CA ASN A 10 -7.58 -4.39 21.17
C ASN A 10 -7.03 -3.01 20.78
N ILE A 11 -6.71 -2.82 19.50
CA ILE A 11 -6.21 -1.56 18.96
C ILE A 11 -7.39 -0.61 18.79
N VAL A 12 -7.34 0.53 19.46
CA VAL A 12 -8.36 1.60 19.39
C VAL A 12 -7.73 2.89 18.84
N ASN A 13 -8.58 3.78 18.33
CA ASN A 13 -8.17 5.02 17.67
C ASN A 13 -7.31 4.79 16.42
N THR A 14 -7.67 3.77 15.65
CA THR A 14 -7.11 3.58 14.31
C THR A 14 -7.36 4.82 13.45
N LEU A 15 -6.56 5.02 12.40
CA LEU A 15 -6.75 6.16 11.48
C LEU A 15 -8.18 6.19 10.92
N GLY A 16 -8.76 5.02 10.59
CA GLY A 16 -10.14 4.91 10.12
C GLY A 16 -11.15 5.46 11.12
N GLU A 17 -11.00 5.15 12.41
CA GLU A 17 -11.86 5.68 13.48
C GLU A 17 -11.66 7.19 13.70
N VAL A 18 -10.43 7.69 13.60
CA VAL A 18 -10.13 9.14 13.73
C VAL A 18 -10.78 9.92 12.60
N LEU A 19 -10.68 9.44 11.35
CA LEU A 19 -11.35 10.05 10.20
C LEU A 19 -12.88 10.03 10.36
N ALA A 20 -13.44 8.90 10.81
CA ALA A 20 -14.88 8.78 11.08
C ALA A 20 -15.37 9.75 12.16
N LYS A 21 -14.62 9.91 13.27
CA LYS A 21 -14.91 10.89 14.32
C LYS A 21 -14.89 12.34 13.80
N ALA A 22 -14.06 12.62 12.79
CA ALA A 22 -14.02 13.90 12.11
C ALA A 22 -15.10 14.07 11.02
N ASN A 23 -16.00 13.08 10.83
CA ASN A 23 -17.00 13.01 9.76
C ASN A 23 -16.40 13.03 8.34
N LEU A 24 -15.16 12.57 8.18
CA LEU A 24 -14.48 12.46 6.91
C LEU A 24 -14.80 11.13 6.21
N LYS A 25 -14.93 11.18 4.90
CA LYS A 25 -15.19 10.00 4.06
C LYS A 25 -13.88 9.38 3.58
N GLN A 26 -13.81 8.06 3.61
CA GLN A 26 -12.60 7.35 3.28
C GLN A 26 -12.86 6.17 2.35
N LEU A 27 -11.94 5.93 1.43
CA LEU A 27 -11.93 4.79 0.53
C LEU A 27 -10.72 3.90 0.81
N ARG A 28 -10.95 2.59 0.93
CA ARG A 28 -9.93 1.55 0.95
C ARG A 28 -10.00 0.78 -0.36
N ILE A 29 -8.89 0.67 -1.07
CA ILE A 29 -8.87 -0.03 -2.34
C ILE A 29 -7.58 -0.84 -2.51
N ALA A 30 -7.73 -2.09 -2.90
CA ALA A 30 -6.61 -2.94 -3.32
C ALA A 30 -7.13 -4.08 -4.20
N GLU A 31 -6.21 -4.78 -4.84
CA GLU A 31 -6.53 -6.05 -5.44
C GLU A 31 -6.52 -7.18 -4.39
N THR A 32 -7.04 -8.37 -4.75
CA THR A 32 -7.31 -9.49 -3.82
C THR A 32 -6.17 -9.75 -2.85
N GLU A 33 -4.92 -9.80 -3.33
CA GLU A 33 -3.75 -10.18 -2.54
C GLU A 33 -3.42 -9.19 -1.40
N LYS A 34 -3.83 -7.93 -1.54
CA LYS A 34 -3.55 -6.88 -0.58
C LYS A 34 -4.81 -6.22 0.02
N TYR A 35 -5.98 -6.82 -0.24
CA TYR A 35 -7.23 -6.26 0.28
C TYR A 35 -7.31 -6.25 1.81
N ALA A 36 -6.89 -7.33 2.45
CA ALA A 36 -6.86 -7.41 3.91
C ALA A 36 -5.91 -6.38 4.54
N HIS A 37 -4.82 -6.01 3.84
CA HIS A 37 -3.85 -5.03 4.34
C HIS A 37 -4.45 -3.62 4.44
N VAL A 38 -5.30 -3.23 3.50
CA VAL A 38 -5.95 -1.90 3.52
C VAL A 38 -7.29 -1.88 4.29
N THR A 39 -7.80 -3.03 4.71
CA THR A 39 -9.07 -3.18 5.44
C THR A 39 -8.84 -3.73 6.84
N TYR A 40 -8.84 -5.04 7.01
CA TYR A 40 -8.76 -5.71 8.30
C TYR A 40 -7.54 -5.28 9.13
N PHE A 41 -6.32 -5.36 8.55
CA PHE A 41 -5.10 -5.02 9.29
C PHE A 41 -5.01 -3.52 9.57
N PHE A 42 -5.37 -2.69 8.61
CA PHE A 42 -5.36 -1.23 8.78
C PHE A 42 -6.40 -0.74 9.80
N ASN A 43 -7.46 -1.52 10.01
CA ASN A 43 -8.48 -1.28 11.03
C ASN A 43 -8.14 -1.98 12.38
N GLY A 44 -6.87 -2.33 12.60
CA GLY A 44 -6.42 -2.89 13.89
C GLY A 44 -6.95 -4.30 14.17
N GLY A 45 -7.21 -5.10 13.12
CA GLY A 45 -7.74 -6.46 13.24
C GLY A 45 -9.27 -6.53 13.35
N HIS A 46 -9.97 -5.46 12.97
CA HIS A 46 -11.44 -5.41 12.99
C HIS A 46 -12.04 -5.51 11.58
N GLU A 47 -13.03 -6.39 11.41
CA GLU A 47 -13.79 -6.53 10.16
C GLU A 47 -14.80 -5.39 9.96
N THR A 48 -15.17 -4.70 11.03
CA THR A 48 -16.18 -3.65 11.00
C THR A 48 -15.64 -2.39 10.36
N LYS A 49 -16.35 -1.89 9.35
CA LYS A 49 -16.03 -0.59 8.73
C LYS A 49 -16.35 0.56 9.67
N SER A 50 -15.49 1.56 9.65
CA SER A 50 -15.78 2.85 10.28
C SER A 50 -16.88 3.60 9.52
N ILE A 51 -17.56 4.53 10.20
CA ILE A 51 -18.55 5.39 9.54
C ILE A 51 -17.86 6.21 8.43
N GLY A 52 -18.46 6.22 7.23
CA GLY A 52 -17.88 6.91 6.07
C GLY A 52 -16.79 6.14 5.34
N GLU A 53 -16.55 4.86 5.70
CA GLU A 53 -15.54 4.00 5.08
C GLU A 53 -16.15 3.11 3.99
N ASP A 54 -15.72 3.30 2.75
CA ASP A 54 -16.04 2.45 1.61
C ASP A 54 -14.85 1.55 1.26
N HIS A 55 -15.14 0.34 0.83
CA HIS A 55 -14.14 -0.63 0.38
C HIS A 55 -14.38 -1.00 -1.08
N VAL A 56 -13.30 -1.06 -1.85
CA VAL A 56 -13.30 -1.54 -3.24
C VAL A 56 -12.28 -2.64 -3.40
N LEU A 57 -12.75 -3.84 -3.68
CA LEU A 57 -11.93 -4.98 -4.06
C LEU A 57 -11.83 -5.04 -5.59
N VAL A 58 -10.62 -5.13 -6.10
CA VAL A 58 -10.33 -5.46 -7.50
C VAL A 58 -9.80 -6.89 -7.56
N PRO A 59 -10.38 -7.79 -8.36
CA PRO A 59 -9.85 -9.15 -8.45
C PRO A 59 -8.41 -9.17 -8.97
N SER A 60 -7.53 -9.91 -8.30
CA SER A 60 -6.21 -10.22 -8.84
C SER A 60 -6.32 -11.16 -10.06
N PRO A 61 -5.37 -11.12 -11.00
CA PRO A 61 -5.42 -11.97 -12.19
C PRO A 61 -5.32 -13.46 -11.80
N ALA A 62 -6.15 -14.29 -12.45
CA ALA A 62 -6.14 -15.74 -12.26
C ALA A 62 -4.99 -16.38 -13.07
N VAL A 63 -3.76 -16.26 -12.57
CA VAL A 63 -2.54 -16.84 -13.14
C VAL A 63 -1.89 -17.80 -12.14
N SER A 64 -1.12 -18.75 -12.62
CA SER A 64 -0.42 -19.72 -11.75
C SER A 64 0.75 -19.09 -10.99
N SER A 65 1.31 -17.98 -11.51
CA SER A 65 2.37 -17.21 -10.88
C SER A 65 2.33 -15.77 -11.42
N TYR A 66 2.52 -14.79 -10.57
CA TYR A 66 2.37 -13.37 -10.93
C TYR A 66 3.48 -12.82 -11.84
N ASP A 67 4.58 -13.53 -12.01
CA ASP A 67 5.59 -13.18 -13.03
C ASP A 67 5.09 -13.36 -14.48
N GLN A 68 4.00 -14.10 -14.69
CA GLN A 68 3.31 -14.20 -15.98
C GLN A 68 2.48 -12.96 -16.34
N LYS A 69 2.08 -12.18 -15.31
CA LYS A 69 1.33 -10.94 -15.45
C LYS A 69 1.79 -9.91 -14.41
N PRO A 70 3.00 -9.32 -14.58
CA PRO A 70 3.61 -8.45 -13.56
C PRO A 70 2.82 -7.19 -13.25
N GLU A 71 2.05 -6.66 -14.20
CA GLU A 71 1.16 -5.54 -14.00
C GLU A 71 -0.04 -5.87 -13.10
N MET A 72 -0.33 -7.15 -12.87
CA MET A 72 -1.45 -7.64 -12.06
C MET A 72 -2.75 -6.89 -12.40
N SER A 73 -3.40 -6.29 -11.43
CA SER A 73 -4.60 -5.47 -11.61
C SER A 73 -4.35 -3.97 -11.32
N ALA A 74 -3.08 -3.54 -11.30
CA ALA A 74 -2.71 -2.17 -10.93
C ALA A 74 -3.41 -1.09 -11.77
N PHE A 75 -3.56 -1.30 -13.07
CA PHE A 75 -4.22 -0.31 -13.95
C PHE A 75 -5.72 -0.19 -13.67
N GLU A 76 -6.40 -1.28 -13.30
CA GLU A 76 -7.81 -1.22 -12.91
C GLU A 76 -7.98 -0.53 -11.56
N VAL A 77 -7.11 -0.85 -10.58
CA VAL A 77 -7.06 -0.15 -9.29
C VAL A 77 -6.87 1.34 -9.52
N THR A 78 -5.90 1.73 -10.34
CA THR A 78 -5.60 3.12 -10.67
C THR A 78 -6.80 3.84 -11.28
N LYS A 79 -7.47 3.21 -12.25
CA LYS A 79 -8.67 3.79 -12.87
C LYS A 79 -9.72 4.11 -11.82
N LYS A 80 -10.02 3.16 -10.92
CA LYS A 80 -11.01 3.37 -9.84
C LYS A 80 -10.61 4.49 -8.88
N ILE A 81 -9.31 4.65 -8.59
CA ILE A 81 -8.81 5.75 -7.76
C ILE A 81 -8.99 7.09 -8.47
N VAL A 82 -8.58 7.20 -9.73
CA VAL A 82 -8.74 8.43 -10.51
C VAL A 82 -10.22 8.82 -10.65
N ASP A 83 -11.10 7.84 -10.87
CA ASP A 83 -12.54 8.06 -10.90
C ASP A 83 -13.05 8.56 -9.52
N ALA A 84 -12.57 7.99 -8.41
CA ALA A 84 -12.93 8.39 -7.05
C ALA A 84 -12.45 9.80 -6.70
N VAL A 85 -11.20 10.15 -7.06
CA VAL A 85 -10.64 11.51 -6.90
C VAL A 85 -11.44 12.51 -7.72
N SER A 86 -11.77 12.19 -8.97
CA SER A 86 -12.55 13.06 -9.85
C SER A 86 -13.97 13.29 -9.34
N GLY A 87 -14.56 12.29 -8.69
CA GLY A 87 -15.89 12.33 -8.11
C GLY A 87 -16.01 13.16 -6.83
N ASP A 88 -14.90 13.60 -6.24
CA ASP A 88 -14.83 14.46 -5.04
C ASP A 88 -15.66 13.93 -3.86
N LYS A 89 -15.69 12.60 -3.71
CA LYS A 89 -16.51 11.93 -2.68
C LYS A 89 -15.74 11.69 -1.39
N TYR A 90 -14.42 11.51 -1.48
CA TYR A 90 -13.59 11.04 -0.38
C TYR A 90 -12.53 12.06 0.01
N ASP A 91 -12.38 12.22 1.33
CA ASP A 91 -11.34 13.05 1.93
C ASP A 91 -10.02 12.30 2.08
N PHE A 92 -10.09 10.97 2.17
CA PHE A 92 -8.93 10.10 2.32
C PHE A 92 -9.08 8.82 1.47
N ILE A 93 -8.03 8.47 0.74
CA ILE A 93 -7.98 7.24 -0.06
C ILE A 93 -6.72 6.47 0.33
N LEU A 94 -6.88 5.21 0.74
CA LEU A 94 -5.78 4.28 0.95
C LEU A 94 -5.77 3.22 -0.15
N VAL A 95 -4.63 3.06 -0.79
CA VAL A 95 -4.38 2.01 -1.78
C VAL A 95 -3.13 1.22 -1.42
N ASN A 96 -3.15 -0.08 -1.68
CA ASN A 96 -1.94 -0.90 -1.73
C ASN A 96 -1.82 -1.53 -3.12
N PHE A 97 -0.68 -1.32 -3.77
CA PHE A 97 -0.29 -1.99 -5.02
C PHE A 97 0.46 -3.27 -4.70
N ALA A 98 -0.14 -4.40 -4.99
CA ALA A 98 0.39 -5.72 -4.66
C ALA A 98 1.63 -6.13 -5.48
N ASN A 99 1.86 -5.47 -6.61
CA ASN A 99 2.83 -5.89 -7.62
C ASN A 99 4.26 -6.06 -7.09
N PRO A 100 4.86 -5.08 -6.37
CA PRO A 100 6.25 -5.19 -5.94
C PRO A 100 6.48 -6.40 -5.04
N ASP A 101 5.52 -6.67 -4.15
CA ASP A 101 5.59 -7.78 -3.21
C ASP A 101 5.29 -9.12 -3.88
N MET A 102 4.12 -9.25 -4.51
CA MET A 102 3.67 -10.52 -5.08
C MET A 102 4.56 -11.02 -6.22
N VAL A 103 5.02 -10.12 -7.10
CA VAL A 103 5.98 -10.46 -8.15
C VAL A 103 7.37 -10.65 -7.55
N GLY A 104 7.72 -9.90 -6.50
CA GLY A 104 8.96 -10.06 -5.74
C GLY A 104 9.17 -11.47 -5.22
N HIS A 105 8.13 -12.10 -4.68
CA HIS A 105 8.15 -13.48 -4.19
C HIS A 105 8.42 -14.53 -5.28
N THR A 106 8.24 -14.20 -6.56
CA THR A 106 8.60 -15.12 -7.66
C THR A 106 10.11 -15.24 -7.85
N GLY A 107 10.88 -14.22 -7.49
CA GLY A 107 12.31 -14.13 -7.73
C GLY A 107 12.68 -13.89 -9.21
N ASN A 108 11.69 -13.65 -10.08
CA ASN A 108 11.90 -13.35 -11.49
C ASN A 108 12.25 -11.86 -11.69
N PHE A 109 13.54 -11.54 -11.73
CA PHE A 109 14.02 -10.16 -11.77
C PHE A 109 13.43 -9.32 -12.92
N LYS A 110 13.29 -9.92 -14.12
CA LYS A 110 12.70 -9.22 -15.27
C LYS A 110 11.23 -8.89 -15.07
N ALA A 111 10.50 -9.78 -14.41
CA ALA A 111 9.09 -9.55 -14.08
C ALA A 111 8.96 -8.49 -12.97
N ILE A 112 9.86 -8.48 -11.99
CA ILE A 112 9.88 -7.48 -10.92
C ILE A 112 10.09 -6.08 -11.50
N ILE A 113 11.02 -5.89 -12.43
CA ILE A 113 11.21 -4.60 -13.11
C ILE A 113 9.93 -4.14 -13.78
N LYS A 114 9.25 -5.02 -14.54
CA LYS A 114 7.99 -4.69 -15.19
C LYS A 114 6.88 -4.35 -14.19
N ALA A 115 6.85 -5.04 -13.05
CA ALA A 115 5.90 -4.77 -11.98
C ALA A 115 6.09 -3.34 -11.42
N ILE A 116 7.35 -2.95 -11.15
CA ILE A 116 7.69 -1.61 -10.67
C ILE A 116 7.37 -0.55 -11.72
N GLU A 117 7.72 -0.75 -12.99
CA GLU A 117 7.38 0.17 -14.09
C GLU A 117 5.86 0.37 -14.22
N ALA A 118 5.07 -0.70 -14.05
CA ALA A 118 3.62 -0.60 -14.07
C ALA A 118 3.09 0.23 -12.89
N VAL A 119 3.61 0.01 -11.68
CA VAL A 119 3.23 0.77 -10.48
C VAL A 119 3.65 2.24 -10.60
N ASP A 120 4.85 2.53 -11.10
CA ASP A 120 5.34 3.90 -11.34
C ASP A 120 4.39 4.66 -12.28
N SER A 121 4.02 4.04 -13.42
CA SER A 121 3.01 4.62 -14.34
C SER A 121 1.63 4.83 -13.69
N CYS A 122 1.24 3.97 -12.75
CA CYS A 122 0.00 4.12 -11.99
C CYS A 122 0.08 5.29 -11.01
N ILE A 123 1.18 5.38 -10.28
CA ILE A 123 1.45 6.46 -9.33
C ILE A 123 1.43 7.81 -10.04
N ASP A 124 2.08 7.95 -11.21
CA ASP A 124 2.07 9.19 -12.00
C ASP A 124 0.64 9.66 -12.27
N LYS A 125 -0.25 8.77 -12.72
CA LYS A 125 -1.65 9.12 -12.99
C LYS A 125 -2.42 9.55 -11.75
N ILE A 126 -2.20 8.86 -10.62
CA ILE A 126 -2.84 9.19 -9.35
C ILE A 126 -2.35 10.54 -8.85
N VAL A 127 -1.04 10.76 -8.83
CA VAL A 127 -0.42 12.02 -8.39
C VAL A 127 -0.98 13.19 -9.21
N ASN A 128 -0.97 13.08 -10.53
CA ASN A 128 -1.50 14.13 -11.40
C ASN A 128 -2.99 14.43 -11.12
N SER A 129 -3.80 13.38 -10.93
CA SER A 129 -5.22 13.52 -10.60
C SER A 129 -5.44 14.22 -9.26
N VAL A 130 -4.68 13.85 -8.23
CA VAL A 130 -4.79 14.43 -6.88
C VAL A 130 -4.31 15.88 -6.85
N LEU A 131 -3.19 16.18 -7.51
CA LEU A 131 -2.66 17.56 -7.58
C LEU A 131 -3.59 18.53 -8.33
N LEU A 132 -4.38 18.05 -9.28
CA LEU A 132 -5.43 18.85 -9.94
C LEU A 132 -6.57 19.24 -8.98
N ARG A 133 -6.71 18.54 -7.86
CA ARG A 133 -7.70 18.81 -6.79
C ARG A 133 -7.08 19.47 -5.57
N ASP A 134 -5.86 20.01 -5.68
CA ASP A 134 -5.09 20.56 -4.57
C ASP A 134 -4.89 19.57 -3.40
N GLY A 135 -4.94 18.28 -3.71
CA GLY A 135 -4.76 17.22 -2.75
C GLY A 135 -3.29 16.91 -2.45
N LEU A 136 -3.09 16.00 -1.50
CA LEU A 136 -1.79 15.53 -1.03
C LEU A 136 -1.67 14.04 -1.30
N VAL A 137 -0.49 13.60 -1.77
CA VAL A 137 -0.16 12.18 -1.91
C VAL A 137 1.00 11.82 -0.99
N LEU A 138 0.83 10.74 -0.24
CA LEU A 138 1.89 10.13 0.54
C LEU A 138 2.17 8.74 -0.04
N ILE A 139 3.42 8.49 -0.40
CA ILE A 139 3.88 7.21 -0.95
C ILE A 139 4.84 6.57 0.04
N THR A 140 4.56 5.34 0.42
CA THR A 140 5.41 4.52 1.27
C THR A 140 5.23 3.06 0.91
N ALA A 141 5.87 2.15 1.64
CA ALA A 141 5.63 0.71 1.57
C ALA A 141 5.47 0.15 2.99
N ASP A 142 4.77 -0.96 3.10
CA ASP A 142 4.60 -1.70 4.36
C ASP A 142 5.88 -2.44 4.76
N HIS A 143 6.67 -2.90 3.80
CA HIS A 143 7.96 -3.57 3.98
C HIS A 143 8.79 -3.55 2.70
N GLY A 144 10.04 -3.94 2.78
CA GLY A 144 10.91 -4.16 1.63
C GLY A 144 10.73 -5.58 1.04
N ASN A 145 10.92 -5.73 -0.26
CA ASN A 145 10.94 -7.00 -0.98
C ASN A 145 11.68 -6.87 -2.33
N ALA A 146 11.10 -6.09 -3.26
CA ALA A 146 11.55 -6.01 -4.66
C ALA A 146 12.96 -5.41 -4.83
N GLU A 147 13.40 -4.57 -3.89
CA GLU A 147 14.67 -3.85 -3.96
C GLU A 147 15.90 -4.75 -3.73
N GLN A 148 15.70 -5.93 -3.09
CA GLN A 148 16.78 -6.87 -2.82
C GLN A 148 16.35 -8.30 -3.12
N LYS A 149 16.83 -8.85 -4.23
CA LYS A 149 16.46 -10.20 -4.71
C LYS A 149 17.61 -11.20 -4.71
N TYR A 150 18.74 -10.83 -4.14
CA TYR A 150 19.88 -11.72 -3.94
C TYR A 150 20.35 -11.67 -2.51
N ASN A 151 20.53 -12.83 -1.92
CA ASN A 151 21.24 -12.96 -0.65
C ASN A 151 22.74 -12.71 -0.92
N MET A 152 23.26 -11.62 -0.39
CA MET A 152 24.65 -11.19 -0.61
C MET A 152 25.69 -12.14 -0.04
N GLN A 153 25.33 -13.02 0.90
CA GLN A 153 26.23 -14.00 1.50
C GLN A 153 26.27 -15.31 0.69
N THR A 154 25.13 -15.75 0.17
CA THR A 154 25.01 -17.03 -0.53
C THR A 154 24.99 -16.89 -2.06
N GLY A 155 24.73 -15.70 -2.60
CA GLY A 155 24.51 -15.45 -4.02
C GLY A 155 23.23 -16.07 -4.58
N GLN A 156 22.36 -16.61 -3.73
CA GLN A 156 21.09 -17.21 -4.14
C GLN A 156 20.00 -16.15 -4.26
N ILE A 157 18.97 -16.46 -5.07
CA ILE A 157 17.78 -15.63 -5.17
C ILE A 157 17.06 -15.64 -3.82
N ASP A 158 16.79 -14.44 -3.32
CA ASP A 158 15.98 -14.22 -2.13
C ASP A 158 14.55 -13.86 -2.53
N LYS A 159 13.59 -14.54 -1.96
CA LYS A 159 12.15 -14.35 -2.23
C LYS A 159 11.39 -13.78 -1.05
N GLU A 160 12.08 -13.59 0.06
CA GLU A 160 11.48 -13.12 1.30
C GLU A 160 11.43 -11.60 1.36
N HIS A 161 10.71 -11.09 2.37
CA HIS A 161 10.72 -9.69 2.73
C HIS A 161 12.08 -9.27 3.27
N THR A 162 12.41 -7.99 3.10
CA THR A 162 13.62 -7.42 3.67
C THR A 162 13.29 -6.46 4.80
N THR A 163 14.27 -6.22 5.67
CA THR A 163 14.21 -5.19 6.71
C THR A 163 14.82 -3.86 6.27
N ASN A 164 15.01 -3.67 4.96
CA ASN A 164 15.54 -2.43 4.41
C ASN A 164 14.56 -1.27 4.65
N PRO A 165 15.07 -0.05 4.83
CA PRO A 165 14.22 1.13 4.91
C PRO A 165 13.36 1.28 3.65
N VAL A 166 12.08 1.61 3.85
CA VAL A 166 11.15 1.88 2.76
C VAL A 166 11.11 3.38 2.43
N PRO A 167 10.76 3.76 1.19
CA PRO A 167 10.63 5.17 0.82
C PRO A 167 9.48 5.83 1.57
N PHE A 168 9.63 7.11 1.88
CA PHE A 168 8.56 7.97 2.38
C PHE A 168 8.57 9.26 1.57
N ILE A 169 7.58 9.45 0.70
CA ILE A 169 7.53 10.56 -0.25
C ILE A 169 6.21 11.32 -0.05
N LEU A 170 6.31 12.62 0.22
CA LEU A 170 5.17 13.51 0.34
C LEU A 170 5.10 14.44 -0.89
N ILE A 171 3.97 14.43 -1.59
CA ILE A 171 3.75 15.19 -2.81
C ILE A 171 2.54 16.10 -2.64
N GLY A 172 2.76 17.41 -2.75
CA GLY A 172 1.72 18.42 -2.70
C GLY A 172 2.29 19.77 -3.08
N LYS A 173 1.47 20.67 -3.61
CA LYS A 173 1.92 21.99 -4.12
C LYS A 173 2.66 22.78 -3.05
N GLU A 174 2.21 22.73 -1.81
CA GLU A 174 2.82 23.48 -0.69
C GLU A 174 4.12 22.87 -0.16
N TYR A 175 4.43 21.62 -0.54
CA TYR A 175 5.63 20.90 -0.10
C TYR A 175 6.74 20.86 -1.14
N ALA A 176 6.51 21.43 -2.33
CA ALA A 176 7.51 21.47 -3.40
C ALA A 176 8.79 22.18 -2.93
N GLY A 177 9.92 21.46 -3.04
CA GLY A 177 11.24 21.99 -2.65
C GLY A 177 11.49 22.06 -1.14
N ARG A 178 10.59 21.58 -0.29
CA ARG A 178 10.81 21.49 1.15
C ARG A 178 11.52 20.17 1.50
N ASN A 179 12.56 20.27 2.30
CA ASN A 179 13.18 19.10 2.92
C ASN A 179 12.39 18.79 4.19
N ILE A 180 11.70 17.66 4.22
CA ILE A 180 11.07 17.14 5.44
C ILE A 180 12.20 16.55 6.27
N GLY A 181 12.73 17.36 7.19
CA GLY A 181 13.73 16.92 8.16
C GLY A 181 13.11 15.87 9.09
N TRP A 182 13.15 14.62 8.66
CA TRP A 182 12.64 13.50 9.46
C TRP A 182 13.78 12.94 10.30
N PRO A 183 13.58 12.71 11.61
CA PRO A 183 14.53 11.91 12.35
C PRO A 183 14.57 10.52 11.69
N THR A 184 15.77 10.03 11.42
CA THR A 184 15.97 8.67 10.92
C THR A 184 15.41 7.69 11.95
N ILE A 185 14.19 7.24 11.74
CA ILE A 185 13.64 6.13 12.52
C ILE A 185 14.32 4.89 11.98
N ALA A 186 15.30 4.40 12.74
CA ALA A 186 15.96 3.14 12.43
C ALA A 186 14.89 2.04 12.38
N GLY A 187 14.76 1.41 11.22
CA GLY A 187 14.11 0.15 10.95
C GLY A 187 12.93 -0.23 11.85
N GLY A 188 11.78 0.40 11.66
CA GLY A 188 10.51 -0.12 12.15
C GLY A 188 9.76 -0.75 11.00
N ASP A 189 9.35 -1.98 11.16
CA ASP A 189 8.42 -2.63 10.26
C ASP A 189 7.08 -1.86 10.34
N LEU A 190 6.73 -1.11 9.27
CA LEU A 190 5.46 -0.39 9.18
C LEU A 190 4.24 -1.33 9.08
N SER A 191 4.47 -2.66 9.04
CA SER A 191 3.41 -3.66 9.09
C SER A 191 2.71 -3.73 10.45
N ILE A 192 3.16 -2.98 11.45
CA ILE A 192 2.65 -3.01 12.84
C ILE A 192 1.94 -1.69 13.22
N ILE A 193 1.63 -0.83 12.26
CA ILE A 193 0.81 0.36 12.54
C ILE A 193 -0.64 0.10 12.18
#